data_c9a268d793ead6d6ebec6228066f19f7
#
_entry.id   c9a268d793ead6d6ebec6228066f19f7
#
_cell.length_a   1.000
_cell.length_b   1.000
_cell.length_c   1.000
_cell.angle_alpha   90.00
_cell.angle_beta   90.00
_cell.angle_gamma   90.00
#
_symmetry.space_group_name_H-M   'P 1'
#
loop_
_entity.id
_entity.type
_entity.pdbx_description
1 polymer ?
#
loop_
_entity_poly.entity_id
_entity_poly.type
_entity_poly.pdbx_seq_one_letter_code
_entity_poly.pdbx_strand_id
1 'polypeptide(L)'
;ARSFDQRTDAATYLSPADIWIQAASAGEALLAVRLVQGFSSQNPVRILVTTTTDQGMGILRDAFKKKPFSSQISLSLGWFPFDCPKVAETAVKRVNPKVMVLLETELWPALLHQLRRQHTRILVVNGRMSVKSSRHYRLTRPLWNRIAPHEVLAVSETDARRFRRVFDQAQVGVMPNMKFETLESRAPQSGGPENGTSENGTSEPRVSETGSAAPADIVQGPRPLSMFASIRRREERQVLKMIHSLFDQHPKQVIALFPRHMHRIDPWKRHLKKSGVPFFLRSALSGPPAVPGILLWDRFGEMRQVFASAQAVFMGGSLKPLGGQNFLEPLLQGAPVVTGPFWDDFFWVGNQVFDKGLVIRKPDWRTAAHAMAVCLAQNENRETRRQKARTYVQSRSGGTAAACRTILAALSGRKQADRKQPGQG
;
A
#
# COMPACT_ATOMS: atom_id res chain seq x y z
N ALA A 1 11.22 23.81 -4.50
CA ALA A 1 12.24 24.63 -3.84
C ALA A 1 12.37 24.28 -2.34
N ARG A 2 11.33 24.42 -1.50
CA ARG A 2 11.42 24.16 -0.03
C ARG A 2 11.89 22.75 0.36
N SER A 3 11.50 21.71 -0.35
CA SER A 3 11.93 20.34 -0.04
C SER A 3 13.41 20.09 -0.40
N PHE A 4 13.94 20.78 -1.39
CA PHE A 4 15.34 20.66 -1.78
C PHE A 4 16.27 21.21 -0.69
N ASP A 5 16.01 22.43 -0.19
CA ASP A 5 16.80 23.06 0.88
C ASP A 5 16.80 22.20 2.15
N GLN A 6 15.62 21.64 2.52
CA GLN A 6 15.49 20.78 3.70
C GLN A 6 16.23 19.44 3.56
N ARG A 7 16.48 18.97 2.34
CA ARG A 7 17.21 17.73 2.07
C ARG A 7 18.72 17.94 1.96
N THR A 8 19.17 19.14 1.71
CA THR A 8 20.59 19.51 1.65
C THR A 8 21.13 20.01 2.98
N ASP A 9 20.35 20.78 3.73
CA ASP A 9 20.71 21.31 5.04
C ASP A 9 20.04 20.53 6.20
N ALA A 10 20.47 19.29 6.34
CA ALA A 10 19.97 18.40 7.38
C ALA A 10 20.26 18.90 8.82
N ALA A 11 21.27 19.76 9.01
CA ALA A 11 21.61 20.29 10.32
C ALA A 11 20.52 21.23 10.84
N THR A 12 19.94 22.04 9.98
CA THR A 12 18.88 22.99 10.35
C THR A 12 17.50 22.32 10.50
N TYR A 13 17.18 21.33 9.63
CA TYR A 13 15.81 20.86 9.50
C TYR A 13 15.51 19.52 10.18
N LEU A 14 16.52 18.75 10.60
CA LEU A 14 16.31 17.49 11.31
C LEU A 14 16.45 17.66 12.82
N SER A 15 15.59 16.99 13.56
CA SER A 15 15.59 16.98 15.02
C SER A 15 16.34 15.77 15.57
N PRO A 16 17.01 15.88 16.73
CA PRO A 16 17.57 14.73 17.44
C PRO A 16 16.49 13.70 17.77
N ALA A 17 16.80 12.41 17.57
CA ALA A 17 15.85 11.33 17.81
C ALA A 17 16.56 10.05 18.29
N ASP A 18 15.88 9.26 19.13
CA ASP A 18 16.36 7.95 19.56
C ASP A 18 16.12 6.89 18.47
N ILE A 19 14.99 7.02 17.76
CA ILE A 19 14.63 6.16 16.61
C ILE A 19 14.42 7.05 15.37
N TRP A 20 15.11 6.70 14.29
CA TRP A 20 14.90 7.33 12.96
C TRP A 20 14.25 6.32 12.03
N ILE A 21 13.06 6.62 11.50
CA ILE A 21 12.32 5.78 10.57
C ILE A 21 12.35 6.43 9.19
N GLN A 22 12.81 5.69 8.17
CA GLN A 22 12.78 6.14 6.78
C GLN A 22 11.66 5.44 6.00
N ALA A 23 10.84 6.25 5.31
CA ALA A 23 9.74 5.83 4.46
C ALA A 23 9.79 6.59 3.12
N ALA A 24 10.32 5.99 2.07
CA ALA A 24 10.56 6.69 0.80
C ALA A 24 9.29 6.97 0.00
N SER A 25 8.33 6.06 0.01
CA SER A 25 7.10 6.14 -0.77
C SER A 25 5.86 6.41 0.09
N ALA A 26 4.73 6.71 -0.58
CA ALA A 26 3.43 6.84 0.09
C ALA A 26 3.00 5.53 0.80
N GLY A 27 3.27 4.37 0.18
CA GLY A 27 2.98 3.07 0.80
C GLY A 27 3.80 2.84 2.06
N GLU A 28 5.08 3.19 2.07
CA GLU A 28 5.95 3.10 3.25
C GLU A 28 5.59 4.15 4.31
N ALA A 29 5.11 5.34 3.92
CA ALA A 29 4.58 6.33 4.86
C ALA A 29 3.40 5.77 5.66
N LEU A 30 2.50 5.00 5.04
CA LEU A 30 1.43 4.30 5.74
C LEU A 30 1.95 3.23 6.70
N LEU A 31 3.01 2.50 6.32
CA LEU A 31 3.68 1.55 7.23
C LEU A 31 4.34 2.27 8.40
N ALA A 32 4.98 3.42 8.16
CA ALA A 32 5.57 4.25 9.21
C ALA A 32 4.51 4.75 10.21
N VAL A 33 3.35 5.21 9.70
CA VAL A 33 2.21 5.60 10.55
C VAL A 33 1.78 4.44 11.46
N ARG A 34 1.63 3.23 10.89
CA ARG A 34 1.26 2.03 11.64
C ARG A 34 2.29 1.68 12.70
N LEU A 35 3.56 1.73 12.33
CA LEU A 35 4.66 1.44 13.23
C LEU A 35 4.66 2.40 14.42
N VAL A 36 4.56 3.71 14.17
CA VAL A 36 4.51 4.73 15.24
C VAL A 36 3.29 4.56 16.14
N GLN A 37 2.11 4.27 15.55
CA GLN A 37 0.88 4.00 16.32
C GLN A 37 0.94 2.70 17.13
N GLY A 38 1.74 1.74 16.71
CA GLY A 38 1.95 0.46 17.39
C GLY A 38 3.00 0.51 18.51
N PHE A 39 3.76 1.60 18.64
CA PHE A 39 4.73 1.72 19.73
C PHE A 39 4.03 1.93 21.05
N SER A 40 4.42 1.12 22.03
CA SER A 40 4.11 1.33 23.45
C SER A 40 5.44 1.32 24.20
N SER A 41 5.79 2.42 24.84
CA SER A 41 7.03 2.55 25.62
C SER A 41 6.73 3.07 27.01
N GLN A 42 7.36 2.49 28.02
CA GLN A 42 7.29 2.99 29.39
C GLN A 42 8.21 4.19 29.63
N ASN A 43 9.20 4.39 28.77
CA ASN A 43 10.15 5.49 28.86
C ASN A 43 9.94 6.48 27.72
N PRO A 44 10.26 7.77 27.90
CA PRO A 44 10.24 8.75 26.82
C PRO A 44 11.13 8.33 25.65
N VAL A 45 10.57 8.39 24.44
CA VAL A 45 11.26 8.04 23.19
C VAL A 45 11.00 9.12 22.15
N ARG A 46 12.07 9.64 21.56
CA ARG A 46 11.99 10.59 20.44
C ARG A 46 12.07 9.81 19.14
N ILE A 47 11.08 10.01 18.27
CA ILE A 47 10.99 9.37 16.96
C ILE A 47 11.06 10.44 15.88
N LEU A 48 11.96 10.28 14.92
CA LEU A 48 11.98 11.04 13.68
C LEU A 48 11.49 10.13 12.55
N VAL A 49 10.48 10.59 11.79
CA VAL A 49 10.05 9.94 10.55
C VAL A 49 10.40 10.83 9.37
N THR A 50 11.14 10.28 8.40
CA THR A 50 11.52 10.99 7.18
C THR A 50 10.92 10.32 5.95
N THR A 51 10.66 11.14 4.90
CA THR A 51 10.15 10.68 3.61
C THR A 51 10.82 11.42 2.46
N THR A 52 10.77 10.84 1.24
CA THR A 52 11.36 11.44 0.04
C THR A 52 10.33 12.11 -0.88
N THR A 53 9.02 11.87 -0.66
CA THR A 53 7.95 12.32 -1.56
C THR A 53 6.96 13.25 -0.86
N ASP A 54 6.46 14.28 -1.59
CA ASP A 54 5.42 15.19 -1.09
C ASP A 54 4.18 14.43 -0.63
N GLN A 55 3.80 13.38 -1.35
CA GLN A 55 2.70 12.52 -1.01
C GLN A 55 2.92 11.79 0.32
N GLY A 56 4.12 11.22 0.53
CA GLY A 56 4.49 10.60 1.80
C GLY A 56 4.40 11.60 2.96
N MET A 57 4.91 12.83 2.75
CA MET A 57 4.84 13.90 3.75
C MET A 57 3.39 14.30 4.07
N GLY A 58 2.52 14.39 3.06
CA GLY A 58 1.09 14.65 3.25
C GLY A 58 0.43 13.58 4.14
N ILE A 59 0.65 12.30 3.82
CA ILE A 59 0.12 11.16 4.60
C ILE A 59 0.59 11.23 6.06
N LEU A 60 1.89 11.46 6.29
CA LEU A 60 2.45 11.55 7.64
C LEU A 60 1.82 12.70 8.43
N ARG A 61 1.77 13.90 7.84
CA ARG A 61 1.17 15.08 8.49
C ARG A 61 -0.29 14.87 8.85
N ASP A 62 -1.09 14.33 7.92
CA ASP A 62 -2.52 14.12 8.13
C ASP A 62 -2.80 13.05 9.19
N ALA A 63 -2.03 11.97 9.19
CA ALA A 63 -2.17 10.90 10.16
C ALA A 63 -1.82 11.37 11.57
N PHE A 64 -0.77 12.18 11.69
CA PHE A 64 -0.23 12.59 12.98
C PHE A 64 -0.89 13.83 13.58
N LYS A 65 -1.65 14.61 12.80
CA LYS A 65 -2.54 15.65 13.31
C LYS A 65 -3.78 15.10 14.00
N LYS A 66 -4.23 13.90 13.66
CA LYS A 66 -5.55 13.37 14.04
C LYS A 66 -5.58 12.54 15.32
N LYS A 67 -4.44 12.09 15.84
CA LYS A 67 -4.41 11.24 17.07
C LYS A 67 -3.32 11.70 18.00
N PRO A 68 -3.65 11.93 19.27
CA PRO A 68 -2.64 12.09 20.32
C PRO A 68 -1.88 10.76 20.46
N PHE A 69 -0.56 10.83 20.49
CA PHE A 69 0.31 9.71 20.85
C PHE A 69 0.34 9.53 22.35
N SER A 70 0.87 8.38 22.79
CA SER A 70 1.29 8.21 24.18
C SER A 70 2.16 9.41 24.60
N SER A 71 1.94 9.95 25.78
CA SER A 71 2.74 11.05 26.37
C SER A 71 4.25 10.74 26.40
N GLN A 72 4.61 9.47 26.24
CA GLN A 72 5.99 9.01 26.20
C GLN A 72 6.63 9.10 24.79
N ILE A 73 5.86 9.44 23.73
CA ILE A 73 6.39 9.52 22.37
C ILE A 73 6.45 10.97 21.91
N SER A 74 7.66 11.48 21.69
CA SER A 74 7.90 12.74 21.00
C SER A 74 8.20 12.48 19.54
N LEU A 75 7.33 12.94 18.63
CA LEU A 75 7.41 12.69 17.20
C LEU A 75 7.80 13.94 16.43
N SER A 76 8.76 13.81 15.52
CA SER A 76 9.13 14.81 14.53
C SER A 76 9.07 14.23 13.11
N LEU A 77 8.75 15.10 12.14
CA LEU A 77 8.70 14.77 10.72
C LEU A 77 9.75 15.57 9.96
N GLY A 78 10.39 14.94 8.98
CA GLY A 78 11.38 15.61 8.15
C GLY A 78 11.46 15.04 6.74
N TRP A 79 12.16 15.78 5.89
CA TRP A 79 12.56 15.26 4.59
C TRP A 79 13.80 14.40 4.72
N PHE A 80 13.82 13.27 4.03
CA PHE A 80 14.99 12.43 3.97
C PHE A 80 16.14 13.17 3.25
N PRO A 81 17.33 13.26 3.86
CA PRO A 81 18.48 13.96 3.28
C PRO A 81 18.91 13.31 1.97
N PHE A 82 19.55 14.07 1.07
CA PHE A 82 20.18 13.48 -0.09
C PHE A 82 21.33 12.54 0.34
N ASP A 83 21.41 11.37 -0.30
CA ASP A 83 22.41 10.35 0.03
C ASP A 83 23.80 10.71 -0.52
N CYS A 84 24.34 11.84 -0.07
CA CYS A 84 25.68 12.33 -0.37
C CYS A 84 26.52 12.26 0.90
N PRO A 85 27.82 11.94 0.83
CA PRO A 85 28.66 11.71 2.02
C PRO A 85 28.61 12.82 3.07
N LYS A 86 28.73 14.10 2.68
CA LYS A 86 28.68 15.25 3.60
C LYS A 86 27.29 15.46 4.20
N VAL A 87 26.24 15.37 3.38
CA VAL A 87 24.85 15.56 3.84
C VAL A 87 24.46 14.44 4.80
N ALA A 88 24.79 13.19 4.46
CA ALA A 88 24.56 12.04 5.31
C ALA A 88 25.32 12.13 6.64
N GLU A 89 26.58 12.57 6.63
CA GLU A 89 27.37 12.79 7.84
C GLU A 89 26.70 13.84 8.75
N THR A 90 26.34 14.98 8.19
CA THR A 90 25.68 16.06 8.94
C THR A 90 24.34 15.61 9.51
N ALA A 91 23.54 14.90 8.71
CA ALA A 91 22.24 14.37 9.13
C ALA A 91 22.39 13.37 10.28
N VAL A 92 23.29 12.40 10.16
CA VAL A 92 23.50 11.36 11.17
C VAL A 92 24.05 11.97 12.47
N LYS A 93 25.00 12.92 12.40
CA LYS A 93 25.47 13.67 13.57
C LYS A 93 24.35 14.47 14.25
N ARG A 94 23.50 15.14 13.48
CA ARG A 94 22.41 15.97 13.97
C ARG A 94 21.32 15.16 14.67
N VAL A 95 20.87 14.09 14.01
CA VAL A 95 19.80 13.22 14.53
C VAL A 95 20.33 12.37 15.70
N ASN A 96 21.56 11.90 15.59
CA ASN A 96 22.23 11.01 16.55
C ASN A 96 21.36 9.82 16.98
N PRO A 97 20.83 9.02 16.03
CA PRO A 97 19.87 7.97 16.34
C PRO A 97 20.58 6.77 17.00
N LYS A 98 19.92 6.17 17.97
CA LYS A 98 20.31 4.86 18.53
C LYS A 98 19.91 3.73 17.62
N VAL A 99 18.72 3.87 17.00
CA VAL A 99 18.17 2.87 16.06
C VAL A 99 17.73 3.59 14.77
N MET A 100 18.18 3.06 13.64
CA MET A 100 17.69 3.42 12.31
C MET A 100 16.81 2.30 11.78
N VAL A 101 15.60 2.64 11.36
CA VAL A 101 14.62 1.73 10.77
C VAL A 101 14.41 2.09 9.31
N LEU A 102 14.75 1.17 8.43
CA LEU A 102 14.53 1.27 6.99
C LEU A 102 13.32 0.40 6.62
N LEU A 103 12.31 1.00 6.04
CA LEU A 103 11.14 0.27 5.58
C LEU A 103 11.39 -0.33 4.18
N GLU A 104 10.96 -1.56 3.99
CA GLU A 104 11.12 -2.35 2.75
C GLU A 104 12.61 -2.53 2.32
N THR A 105 13.05 -1.89 1.22
CA THR A 105 14.44 -2.07 0.70
C THR A 105 15.10 -0.73 0.46
N GLU A 106 14.99 0.17 1.39
CA GLU A 106 15.53 1.52 1.32
C GLU A 106 17.00 1.56 1.76
N LEU A 107 17.91 0.99 0.92
CA LEU A 107 19.34 0.91 1.20
C LEU A 107 20.08 2.12 0.60
N TRP A 108 20.48 3.04 1.45
CA TRP A 108 21.13 4.31 1.10
C TRP A 108 22.62 4.26 1.52
N PRO A 109 23.57 4.10 0.58
CA PRO A 109 24.97 3.76 0.91
C PRO A 109 25.68 4.78 1.79
N ALA A 110 25.57 6.08 1.49
CA ALA A 110 26.24 7.11 2.27
C ALA A 110 25.67 7.21 3.69
N LEU A 111 24.33 7.14 3.82
CA LEU A 111 23.67 7.13 5.12
C LEU A 111 24.07 5.89 5.94
N LEU A 112 24.00 4.70 5.35
CA LEU A 112 24.36 3.44 6.01
C LEU A 112 25.81 3.46 6.51
N HIS A 113 26.72 4.01 5.70
CA HIS A 113 28.13 4.17 6.08
C HIS A 113 28.27 5.04 7.32
N GLN A 114 27.63 6.20 7.37
CA GLN A 114 27.72 7.11 8.51
C GLN A 114 27.06 6.54 9.78
N LEU A 115 25.91 5.87 9.62
CA LEU A 115 25.23 5.19 10.73
C LEU A 115 26.11 4.08 11.35
N ARG A 116 26.81 3.31 10.50
CA ARG A 116 27.77 2.29 10.98
C ARG A 116 28.94 2.93 11.74
N ARG A 117 29.48 4.04 11.25
CA ARG A 117 30.55 4.79 11.94
C ARG A 117 30.13 5.32 13.31
N GLN A 118 28.87 5.69 13.48
CA GLN A 118 28.29 6.13 14.76
C GLN A 118 27.74 4.97 15.61
N HIS A 119 28.01 3.71 15.21
CA HIS A 119 27.51 2.52 15.90
C HIS A 119 25.97 2.50 16.08
N THR A 120 25.23 3.18 15.21
CA THR A 120 23.76 3.13 15.20
C THR A 120 23.29 1.72 14.84
N ARG A 121 22.32 1.18 15.57
CA ARG A 121 21.69 -0.12 15.23
C ARG A 121 20.79 0.07 14.02
N ILE A 122 21.07 -0.63 12.92
CA ILE A 122 20.35 -0.50 11.64
C ILE A 122 19.47 -1.72 11.48
N LEU A 123 18.15 -1.49 11.30
CA LEU A 123 17.12 -2.51 11.10
C LEU A 123 16.43 -2.28 9.74
N VAL A 124 16.24 -3.35 8.97
CA VAL A 124 15.33 -3.35 7.83
C VAL A 124 14.04 -4.03 8.26
N VAL A 125 12.92 -3.34 8.17
CA VAL A 125 11.61 -3.81 8.62
C VAL A 125 10.67 -3.93 7.42
N ASN A 126 9.84 -4.96 7.41
CA ASN A 126 8.98 -5.30 6.28
C ASN A 126 9.79 -5.52 4.99
N GLY A 127 10.99 -6.10 5.11
CA GLY A 127 11.99 -6.19 4.06
C GLY A 127 11.52 -7.01 2.86
N ARG A 128 11.61 -6.41 1.67
CA ARG A 128 11.30 -7.04 0.39
C ARG A 128 12.48 -6.86 -0.56
N MET A 129 12.86 -7.90 -1.26
CA MET A 129 13.95 -7.81 -2.24
C MET A 129 13.58 -8.51 -3.54
N SER A 130 13.48 -7.76 -4.64
CA SER A 130 13.22 -8.34 -5.96
C SER A 130 14.40 -9.19 -6.44
N VAL A 131 14.16 -10.09 -7.40
CA VAL A 131 15.23 -10.86 -8.05
C VAL A 131 16.26 -9.93 -8.70
N LYS A 132 15.78 -8.87 -9.35
CA LYS A 132 16.63 -7.88 -10.02
C LYS A 132 17.53 -7.15 -9.00
N SER A 133 16.96 -6.65 -7.92
CA SER A 133 17.70 -5.98 -6.84
C SER A 133 18.74 -6.91 -6.19
N SER A 134 18.33 -8.14 -5.88
CA SER A 134 19.26 -9.14 -5.29
C SER A 134 20.45 -9.43 -6.20
N ARG A 135 20.24 -9.54 -7.52
CA ARG A 135 21.34 -9.72 -8.48
C ARG A 135 22.27 -8.50 -8.49
N HIS A 136 21.72 -7.31 -8.50
CA HIS A 136 22.48 -6.06 -8.53
C HIS A 136 23.34 -5.88 -7.25
N TYR A 137 22.73 -6.07 -6.08
CA TYR A 137 23.45 -5.96 -4.80
C TYR A 137 24.54 -7.02 -4.64
N ARG A 138 24.36 -8.21 -5.20
CA ARG A 138 25.40 -9.27 -5.18
C ARG A 138 26.66 -8.91 -5.96
N LEU A 139 26.56 -8.14 -7.04
CA LEU A 139 27.73 -7.69 -7.82
C LEU A 139 28.66 -6.78 -6.98
N THR A 140 28.09 -6.03 -6.04
CA THR A 140 28.82 -5.12 -5.16
C THR A 140 28.79 -5.57 -3.69
N ARG A 141 28.67 -6.89 -3.46
CA ARG A 141 28.53 -7.50 -2.14
C ARG A 141 29.59 -7.06 -1.11
N PRO A 142 30.87 -6.94 -1.43
CA PRO A 142 31.88 -6.48 -0.45
C PRO A 142 31.56 -5.09 0.11
N LEU A 143 31.04 -4.17 -0.71
CA LEU A 143 30.59 -2.86 -0.26
C LEU A 143 29.41 -2.98 0.69
N TRP A 144 28.39 -3.76 0.29
CA TRP A 144 27.17 -3.93 1.08
C TRP A 144 27.42 -4.63 2.42
N ASN A 145 28.37 -5.55 2.50
CA ASN A 145 28.73 -6.18 3.76
C ASN A 145 29.39 -5.21 4.76
N ARG A 146 30.14 -4.21 4.28
CA ARG A 146 30.74 -3.19 5.16
C ARG A 146 29.70 -2.27 5.81
N ILE A 147 28.58 -2.04 5.12
CA ILE A 147 27.50 -1.15 5.55
C ILE A 147 26.20 -1.91 5.82
N ALA A 148 26.28 -3.23 6.01
CA ALA A 148 25.14 -4.10 6.21
C ALA A 148 24.25 -3.66 7.38
N PRO A 149 22.92 -3.82 7.29
CA PRO A 149 22.04 -3.71 8.45
C PRO A 149 22.45 -4.77 9.50
N HIS A 150 22.14 -4.51 10.75
CA HIS A 150 22.35 -5.47 11.82
C HIS A 150 21.31 -6.57 11.80
N GLU A 151 20.08 -6.20 11.45
CA GLU A 151 18.95 -7.13 11.42
C GLU A 151 18.00 -6.79 10.27
N VAL A 152 17.44 -7.84 9.65
CA VAL A 152 16.47 -7.74 8.58
C VAL A 152 15.27 -8.61 8.93
N LEU A 153 14.10 -8.01 9.02
CA LEU A 153 12.82 -8.66 9.15
C LEU A 153 12.14 -8.70 7.77
N ALA A 154 12.32 -9.80 7.05
CA ALA A 154 11.80 -9.99 5.70
C ALA A 154 10.34 -10.46 5.72
N VAL A 155 9.54 -10.10 4.70
CA VAL A 155 8.11 -10.47 4.63
C VAL A 155 7.86 -11.90 4.14
N SER A 156 8.89 -12.59 3.68
CA SER A 156 8.80 -13.98 3.24
C SER A 156 10.15 -14.68 3.34
N GLU A 157 10.13 -16.02 3.40
CA GLU A 157 11.37 -16.81 3.37
C GLU A 157 12.15 -16.62 2.05
N THR A 158 11.42 -16.34 0.96
CA THR A 158 12.05 -16.02 -0.33
C THR A 158 12.83 -14.71 -0.27
N ASP A 159 12.26 -13.68 0.35
CA ASP A 159 12.96 -12.40 0.56
C ASP A 159 14.10 -12.57 1.56
N ALA A 160 13.88 -13.30 2.65
CA ALA A 160 14.94 -13.58 3.64
C ALA A 160 16.15 -14.26 3.01
N ARG A 161 15.94 -15.29 2.16
CA ARG A 161 17.03 -15.94 1.41
C ARG A 161 17.77 -14.97 0.48
N ARG A 162 17.09 -13.99 -0.14
CA ARG A 162 17.72 -12.98 -0.97
C ARG A 162 18.57 -12.03 -0.13
N PHE A 163 18.09 -11.59 1.03
CA PHE A 163 18.86 -10.75 1.96
C PHE A 163 20.10 -11.48 2.48
N ARG A 164 20.01 -12.75 2.91
CA ARG A 164 21.15 -13.56 3.34
C ARG A 164 22.23 -13.72 2.26
N ARG A 165 21.85 -13.69 0.97
CA ARG A 165 22.80 -13.74 -0.15
C ARG A 165 23.57 -12.43 -0.38
N VAL A 166 23.09 -11.32 0.16
CA VAL A 166 23.71 -9.98 0.04
C VAL A 166 24.46 -9.61 1.30
N PHE A 167 23.89 -9.91 2.47
CA PHE A 167 24.42 -9.52 3.77
C PHE A 167 24.79 -10.76 4.61
N ASP A 168 26.10 -11.03 4.73
CA ASP A 168 26.58 -12.22 5.45
C ASP A 168 26.43 -12.13 6.96
N GLN A 169 26.57 -10.92 7.50
CA GLN A 169 26.60 -10.66 8.95
C GLN A 169 25.27 -10.16 9.50
N ALA A 170 24.26 -9.94 8.66
CA ALA A 170 22.95 -9.51 9.12
C ALA A 170 22.17 -10.68 9.74
N GLN A 171 21.54 -10.46 10.88
CA GLN A 171 20.51 -11.38 11.38
C GLN A 171 19.28 -11.25 10.49
N VAL A 172 18.91 -12.30 9.77
CA VAL A 172 17.77 -12.27 8.84
C VAL A 172 16.69 -13.23 9.30
N GLY A 173 15.58 -12.64 9.75
CA GLY A 173 14.34 -13.33 10.14
C GLY A 173 13.19 -13.07 9.18
N VAL A 174 12.06 -13.74 9.41
CA VAL A 174 10.80 -13.52 8.69
C VAL A 174 9.76 -12.94 9.65
N MET A 175 8.99 -11.97 9.15
CA MET A 175 7.89 -11.35 9.87
C MET A 175 6.62 -11.36 9.03
N PRO A 176 5.41 -11.32 9.62
CA PRO A 176 4.18 -11.05 8.90
C PRO A 176 4.26 -9.68 8.20
N ASN A 177 3.70 -9.59 6.98
CA ASN A 177 3.74 -8.34 6.24
C ASN A 177 2.77 -7.30 6.83
N MET A 178 3.30 -6.16 7.25
CA MET A 178 2.53 -5.06 7.85
C MET A 178 1.43 -4.51 6.93
N LYS A 179 1.52 -4.74 5.60
CA LYS A 179 0.50 -4.31 4.64
C LYS A 179 -0.87 -4.96 4.89
N PHE A 180 -0.92 -6.15 5.48
CA PHE A 180 -2.20 -6.77 5.85
C PHE A 180 -2.95 -5.95 6.90
N GLU A 181 -2.27 -5.39 7.86
CA GLU A 181 -2.87 -4.58 8.93
C GLU A 181 -3.35 -3.20 8.42
N THR A 182 -2.72 -2.64 7.38
CA THR A 182 -3.19 -1.39 6.76
C THR A 182 -4.56 -1.55 6.10
N LEU A 183 -4.93 -2.76 5.71
CA LEU A 183 -6.22 -3.08 5.11
C LEU A 183 -7.33 -3.24 6.16
N GLU A 184 -7.04 -3.82 7.32
CA GLU A 184 -8.00 -4.00 8.40
C GLU A 184 -8.53 -2.67 8.94
N SER A 185 -7.66 -1.68 9.10
CA SER A 185 -8.08 -0.35 9.58
C SER A 185 -8.89 0.45 8.56
N ARG A 186 -8.89 0.02 7.31
CA ARG A 186 -9.72 0.57 6.23
C ARG A 186 -11.03 -0.20 6.04
N ALA A 187 -11.21 -1.33 6.74
CA ALA A 187 -12.50 -2.03 6.73
C ALA A 187 -13.56 -1.18 7.45
N PRO A 188 -14.82 -1.10 6.97
CA PRO A 188 -15.85 -0.32 7.62
C PRO A 188 -16.06 -0.83 9.06
N GLN A 189 -15.74 -0.01 10.03
CA GLN A 189 -16.35 -0.11 11.35
C GLN A 189 -17.76 0.44 11.18
N SER A 190 -18.75 -0.33 11.55
CA SER A 190 -20.15 0.06 11.51
C SER A 190 -20.34 1.45 12.13
N GLY A 191 -20.67 2.46 11.29
CA GLY A 191 -21.17 3.77 11.69
C GLY A 191 -20.11 4.88 11.80
N GLY A 192 -19.77 5.52 10.66
CA GLY A 192 -19.07 6.81 10.62
C GLY A 192 -18.63 7.18 9.20
N PRO A 193 -18.70 8.45 8.78
CA PRO A 193 -18.21 8.87 7.45
C PRO A 193 -16.69 8.80 7.38
N GLU A 194 -16.16 7.91 6.56
CA GLU A 194 -14.72 7.69 6.39
C GLU A 194 -14.09 8.62 5.35
N ASN A 195 -13.00 9.29 5.75
CA ASN A 195 -12.09 10.00 4.87
C ASN A 195 -11.11 9.01 4.21
N GLY A 196 -11.42 8.57 2.98
CA GLY A 196 -10.54 7.69 2.21
C GLY A 196 -9.37 8.44 1.57
N THR A 197 -8.14 8.07 1.91
CA THR A 197 -6.94 8.41 1.13
C THR A 197 -6.59 7.23 0.24
N SER A 198 -6.54 7.44 -1.07
CA SER A 198 -6.11 6.43 -2.04
C SER A 198 -4.59 6.31 -2.06
N GLU A 199 -4.07 5.10 -2.26
CA GLU A 199 -2.62 4.80 -2.29
C GLU A 199 -1.83 5.43 -3.45
N ASN A 200 -2.49 6.14 -4.35
CA ASN A 200 -1.85 6.88 -5.44
C ASN A 200 -2.42 8.29 -5.46
N GLY A 201 -1.78 9.15 -4.67
CA GLY A 201 -2.15 10.53 -4.54
C GLY A 201 -1.87 11.32 -5.80
N THR A 202 -2.90 11.92 -6.24
CA THR A 202 -2.91 13.30 -6.65
C THR A 202 -3.93 13.96 -5.74
N SER A 203 -3.46 14.82 -4.86
CA SER A 203 -4.31 15.68 -4.04
C SER A 203 -4.89 16.76 -4.95
N GLU A 204 -5.98 16.45 -5.62
CA GLU A 204 -6.87 17.49 -6.11
C GLU A 204 -7.89 17.82 -5.00
N PRO A 205 -8.23 19.10 -4.80
CA PRO A 205 -9.13 19.52 -3.73
C PRO A 205 -10.51 18.88 -3.91
N ARG A 206 -11.05 18.36 -2.81
CA ARG A 206 -12.46 17.95 -2.76
C ARG A 206 -13.34 19.18 -3.00
N VAL A 207 -13.97 19.23 -4.13
CA VAL A 207 -15.14 20.08 -4.32
C VAL A 207 -16.28 19.37 -3.62
N SER A 208 -16.68 19.85 -2.47
CA SER A 208 -17.93 19.48 -1.81
C SER A 208 -19.08 20.16 -2.57
N GLU A 209 -19.55 19.51 -3.63
CA GLU A 209 -20.83 19.89 -4.24
C GLU A 209 -21.95 19.32 -3.37
N THR A 210 -22.59 20.19 -2.62
CA THR A 210 -23.88 19.97 -1.97
C THR A 210 -24.90 19.59 -3.03
N GLY A 211 -25.44 18.35 -2.96
CA GLY A 211 -26.54 17.89 -3.82
C GLY A 211 -26.31 16.62 -4.64
N SER A 212 -25.14 16.00 -4.60
CA SER A 212 -24.86 14.76 -5.35
C SER A 212 -25.17 13.52 -4.52
N ALA A 213 -25.98 12.57 -5.10
CA ALA A 213 -26.27 11.28 -4.48
C ALA A 213 -24.98 10.51 -4.09
N ALA A 214 -25.04 9.77 -2.99
CA ALA A 214 -23.90 8.95 -2.57
C ALA A 214 -23.59 7.87 -3.62
N PRO A 215 -22.32 7.45 -3.78
CA PRO A 215 -21.95 6.40 -4.74
C PRO A 215 -22.70 5.09 -4.56
N ALA A 216 -23.04 4.73 -3.33
CA ALA A 216 -23.86 3.56 -3.02
C ALA A 216 -25.27 3.70 -3.60
N ASP A 217 -25.90 4.86 -3.50
CA ASP A 217 -27.26 5.10 -3.98
C ASP A 217 -27.36 5.00 -5.51
N ILE A 218 -26.27 5.37 -6.23
CA ILE A 218 -26.20 5.27 -7.69
C ILE A 218 -26.22 3.82 -8.17
N VAL A 219 -25.70 2.89 -7.36
CA VAL A 219 -25.60 1.47 -7.73
C VAL A 219 -26.61 0.58 -7.02
N GLN A 220 -27.44 1.15 -6.11
CA GLN A 220 -28.54 0.43 -5.49
C GLN A 220 -29.69 0.27 -6.49
N GLY A 221 -30.16 -0.96 -6.67
CA GLY A 221 -31.26 -1.25 -7.57
C GLY A 221 -31.46 -2.75 -7.79
N PRO A 222 -32.53 -3.14 -8.49
CA PRO A 222 -32.86 -4.55 -8.70
C PRO A 222 -31.96 -5.23 -9.75
N ARG A 223 -31.10 -4.47 -10.43
CA ARG A 223 -30.27 -5.00 -11.51
C ARG A 223 -28.96 -5.55 -10.96
N PRO A 224 -28.45 -6.69 -11.51
CA PRO A 224 -27.12 -7.17 -11.20
C PRO A 224 -26.06 -6.11 -11.52
N LEU A 225 -25.10 -5.94 -10.62
CA LEU A 225 -23.98 -5.00 -10.76
C LEU A 225 -22.67 -5.77 -10.94
N SER A 226 -22.02 -5.62 -12.08
CA SER A 226 -20.63 -5.97 -12.23
C SER A 226 -19.75 -4.73 -12.26
N MET A 227 -18.50 -4.89 -11.87
CA MET A 227 -17.57 -3.78 -11.73
C MET A 227 -16.23 -4.07 -12.41
N PHE A 228 -15.75 -3.13 -13.21
CA PHE A 228 -14.40 -3.12 -13.78
C PHE A 228 -13.59 -2.03 -13.08
N ALA A 229 -12.73 -2.45 -12.16
CA ALA A 229 -12.02 -1.55 -11.25
C ALA A 229 -10.59 -1.25 -11.70
N SER A 230 -10.22 0.01 -11.73
CA SER A 230 -8.85 0.50 -12.01
C SER A 230 -8.27 0.05 -13.36
N ILE A 231 -9.06 0.17 -14.41
CA ILE A 231 -8.69 -0.28 -15.76
C ILE A 231 -7.59 0.61 -16.36
N ARG A 232 -6.49 -0.01 -16.80
CA ARG A 232 -5.35 0.68 -17.41
C ARG A 232 -5.44 0.69 -18.95
N ARG A 233 -4.88 1.73 -19.58
CA ARG A 233 -4.90 1.96 -21.03
C ARG A 233 -4.53 0.72 -21.85
N ARG A 234 -3.52 -0.04 -21.46
CA ARG A 234 -3.00 -1.19 -22.24
C ARG A 234 -3.94 -2.39 -22.28
N GLU A 235 -4.95 -2.46 -21.42
CA GLU A 235 -5.92 -3.57 -21.34
C GLU A 235 -7.34 -3.18 -21.80
N GLU A 236 -7.61 -1.88 -22.07
CA GLU A 236 -8.94 -1.35 -22.40
C GLU A 236 -9.63 -2.12 -23.53
N ARG A 237 -8.90 -2.52 -24.60
CA ARG A 237 -9.47 -3.32 -25.70
C ARG A 237 -9.98 -4.69 -25.24
N GLN A 238 -9.26 -5.33 -24.32
CA GLN A 238 -9.66 -6.63 -23.79
C GLN A 238 -10.85 -6.47 -22.83
N VAL A 239 -10.82 -5.44 -22.00
CA VAL A 239 -11.93 -5.11 -21.10
C VAL A 239 -13.21 -4.77 -21.88
N LEU A 240 -13.12 -4.06 -23.00
CA LEU A 240 -14.28 -3.79 -23.85
C LEU A 240 -14.90 -5.09 -24.40
N LYS A 241 -14.07 -6.06 -24.81
CA LYS A 241 -14.54 -7.40 -25.21
C LYS A 241 -15.22 -8.17 -24.07
N MET A 242 -14.68 -8.05 -22.85
CA MET A 242 -15.31 -8.63 -21.66
C MET A 242 -16.69 -8.00 -21.39
N ILE A 243 -16.79 -6.68 -21.49
CA ILE A 243 -18.05 -5.94 -21.31
C ILE A 243 -19.10 -6.44 -22.32
N HIS A 244 -18.78 -6.54 -23.60
CA HIS A 244 -19.71 -7.08 -24.61
C HIS A 244 -20.14 -8.51 -24.27
N SER A 245 -19.20 -9.40 -23.99
CA SER A 245 -19.50 -10.79 -23.63
C SER A 245 -20.39 -10.90 -22.38
N LEU A 246 -20.25 -10.00 -21.41
CA LEU A 246 -21.10 -9.96 -20.23
C LEU A 246 -22.49 -9.44 -20.54
N PHE A 247 -22.66 -8.45 -21.42
CA PHE A 247 -23.99 -7.98 -21.83
C PHE A 247 -24.72 -9.03 -22.67
N ASP A 248 -24.01 -9.80 -23.52
CA ASP A 248 -24.60 -10.91 -24.27
C ASP A 248 -25.22 -11.97 -23.33
N GLN A 249 -24.55 -12.25 -22.20
CA GLN A 249 -25.00 -13.25 -21.23
C GLN A 249 -25.98 -12.69 -20.16
N HIS A 250 -25.81 -11.43 -19.76
CA HIS A 250 -26.59 -10.74 -18.74
C HIS A 250 -27.05 -9.36 -19.20
N PRO A 251 -28.01 -9.25 -20.14
CA PRO A 251 -28.39 -7.97 -20.77
C PRO A 251 -29.06 -6.98 -19.81
N LYS A 252 -29.57 -7.44 -18.66
CA LYS A 252 -30.26 -6.59 -17.67
C LYS A 252 -29.31 -5.99 -16.61
N GLN A 253 -28.01 -6.22 -16.71
CA GLN A 253 -27.05 -5.74 -15.71
C GLN A 253 -26.69 -4.25 -15.86
N VAL A 254 -26.11 -3.71 -14.80
CA VAL A 254 -25.33 -2.45 -14.82
C VAL A 254 -23.85 -2.80 -14.67
N ILE A 255 -23.01 -2.16 -15.46
CA ILE A 255 -21.54 -2.32 -15.36
C ILE A 255 -20.93 -1.01 -14.88
N ALA A 256 -20.38 -0.97 -13.68
CA ALA A 256 -19.60 0.15 -13.19
C ALA A 256 -18.17 0.06 -13.71
N LEU A 257 -17.77 1.04 -14.54
CA LEU A 257 -16.44 1.08 -15.18
C LEU A 257 -15.60 2.21 -14.59
N PHE A 258 -14.48 1.83 -13.93
CA PHE A 258 -13.53 2.75 -13.29
C PHE A 258 -12.20 2.75 -14.05
N PRO A 259 -11.93 3.74 -14.91
CA PRO A 259 -10.60 3.93 -15.46
C PRO A 259 -9.58 4.26 -14.35
N ARG A 260 -8.36 3.75 -14.46
CA ARG A 260 -7.30 4.02 -13.48
C ARG A 260 -6.91 5.50 -13.41
N HIS A 261 -7.02 6.22 -14.52
CA HIS A 261 -6.64 7.63 -14.64
C HIS A 261 -7.77 8.43 -15.26
N MET A 262 -8.09 9.58 -14.69
CA MET A 262 -9.20 10.43 -15.10
C MET A 262 -9.07 10.94 -16.55
N HIS A 263 -7.87 11.18 -17.05
CA HIS A 263 -7.64 11.54 -18.47
C HIS A 263 -8.08 10.45 -19.47
N ARG A 264 -8.47 9.25 -18.99
CA ARG A 264 -9.01 8.18 -19.83
C ARG A 264 -10.54 8.24 -19.99
N ILE A 265 -11.22 9.13 -19.30
CA ILE A 265 -12.69 9.28 -19.40
C ILE A 265 -13.12 9.59 -20.85
N ASP A 266 -12.54 10.60 -21.51
CA ASP A 266 -12.91 10.96 -22.87
C ASP A 266 -12.57 9.88 -23.92
N PRO A 267 -11.40 9.20 -23.88
CA PRO A 267 -11.20 8.01 -24.66
C PRO A 267 -12.28 6.91 -24.44
N TRP A 268 -12.67 6.65 -23.20
CA TRP A 268 -13.72 5.67 -22.91
C TRP A 268 -15.08 6.11 -23.45
N LYS A 269 -15.49 7.38 -23.35
CA LYS A 269 -16.70 7.91 -23.99
C LYS A 269 -16.74 7.61 -25.50
N ARG A 270 -15.59 7.82 -26.20
CA ARG A 270 -15.49 7.53 -27.64
C ARG A 270 -15.63 6.03 -27.95
N HIS A 271 -15.02 5.17 -27.12
CA HIS A 271 -15.13 3.72 -27.31
C HIS A 271 -16.57 3.23 -27.07
N LEU A 272 -17.22 3.71 -26.00
CA LEU A 272 -18.57 3.33 -25.63
C LEU A 272 -19.61 3.81 -26.64
N LYS A 273 -19.48 5.04 -27.18
CA LYS A 273 -20.33 5.52 -28.29
C LYS A 273 -20.28 4.61 -29.51
N LYS A 274 -19.09 4.08 -29.83
CA LYS A 274 -18.91 3.16 -30.98
C LYS A 274 -19.43 1.74 -30.70
N SER A 275 -19.56 1.36 -29.45
CA SER A 275 -19.98 0.01 -29.06
C SER A 275 -21.49 -0.22 -29.13
N GLY A 276 -22.30 0.85 -29.23
CA GLY A 276 -23.75 0.77 -29.21
C GLY A 276 -24.38 0.42 -27.86
N VAL A 277 -23.58 0.18 -26.83
CA VAL A 277 -24.09 -0.08 -25.47
C VAL A 277 -24.43 1.24 -24.79
N PRO A 278 -25.64 1.39 -24.19
CA PRO A 278 -26.00 2.57 -23.41
C PRO A 278 -24.97 2.83 -22.31
N PHE A 279 -24.56 4.09 -22.15
CA PHE A 279 -23.67 4.46 -21.06
C PHE A 279 -24.05 5.82 -20.44
N PHE A 280 -23.75 5.96 -19.16
CA PHE A 280 -24.01 7.12 -18.34
C PHE A 280 -22.73 7.58 -17.65
N LEU A 281 -22.58 8.88 -17.45
CA LEU A 281 -21.51 9.41 -16.59
C LEU A 281 -22.00 9.41 -15.14
N ARG A 282 -21.13 9.01 -14.22
CA ARG A 282 -21.46 9.08 -12.78
C ARG A 282 -21.81 10.51 -12.33
N SER A 283 -21.10 11.51 -12.86
CA SER A 283 -21.33 12.92 -12.53
C SER A 283 -22.71 13.45 -12.95
N ALA A 284 -23.34 12.79 -13.93
CA ALA A 284 -24.65 13.21 -14.45
C ALA A 284 -25.84 12.52 -13.77
N LEU A 285 -25.58 11.62 -12.80
CA LEU A 285 -26.64 10.84 -12.14
C LEU A 285 -26.86 11.27 -10.70
N SER A 286 -28.14 11.39 -10.33
CA SER A 286 -28.62 11.59 -8.96
C SER A 286 -29.22 10.33 -8.33
N GLY A 287 -29.30 9.22 -9.09
CA GLY A 287 -29.82 7.92 -8.67
C GLY A 287 -29.39 6.81 -9.63
N PRO A 288 -29.89 5.57 -9.45
CA PRO A 288 -29.57 4.45 -10.32
C PRO A 288 -29.96 4.72 -11.77
N PRO A 289 -29.19 4.20 -12.77
CA PRO A 289 -29.56 4.35 -14.18
C PRO A 289 -30.91 3.70 -14.48
N ALA A 290 -31.75 4.39 -15.24
CA ALA A 290 -33.12 3.94 -15.57
C ALA A 290 -33.13 2.64 -16.40
N VAL A 291 -32.10 2.42 -17.22
CA VAL A 291 -31.95 1.24 -18.10
C VAL A 291 -30.62 0.52 -17.85
N PRO A 292 -30.52 -0.75 -18.23
CA PRO A 292 -29.23 -1.46 -18.22
C PRO A 292 -28.19 -0.70 -19.05
N GLY A 293 -26.93 -0.75 -18.65
CA GLY A 293 -25.86 -0.06 -19.39
C GLY A 293 -24.56 0.05 -18.59
N ILE A 294 -23.65 0.85 -19.13
CA ILE A 294 -22.34 1.08 -18.54
C ILE A 294 -22.37 2.41 -17.78
N LEU A 295 -22.04 2.35 -16.51
CA LEU A 295 -21.83 3.51 -15.66
C LEU A 295 -20.34 3.86 -15.66
N LEU A 296 -19.95 4.80 -16.53
CA LEU A 296 -18.58 5.30 -16.59
C LEU A 296 -18.32 6.25 -15.42
N TRP A 297 -17.38 5.85 -14.56
CA TRP A 297 -17.08 6.58 -13.34
C TRP A 297 -16.08 7.70 -13.60
N ASP A 298 -16.54 8.92 -13.62
CA ASP A 298 -15.78 10.14 -13.88
C ASP A 298 -15.54 10.99 -12.61
N ARG A 299 -15.73 10.39 -11.43
CA ARG A 299 -15.42 10.99 -10.13
C ARG A 299 -14.34 10.19 -9.40
N PHE A 300 -13.41 10.89 -8.76
CA PHE A 300 -12.31 10.28 -8.03
C PHE A 300 -12.72 9.94 -6.58
N GLY A 301 -12.15 8.84 -6.02
CA GLY A 301 -12.29 8.49 -4.60
C GLY A 301 -13.53 7.70 -4.21
N GLU A 302 -14.48 7.45 -5.14
CA GLU A 302 -15.75 6.80 -4.85
C GLU A 302 -15.74 5.25 -5.02
N MET A 303 -14.70 4.69 -5.64
CA MET A 303 -14.63 3.28 -6.06
C MET A 303 -14.89 2.28 -4.91
N ARG A 304 -14.39 2.57 -3.72
CA ARG A 304 -14.50 1.70 -2.55
C ARG A 304 -15.95 1.47 -2.12
N GLN A 305 -16.78 2.50 -2.18
CA GLN A 305 -18.19 2.44 -1.77
C GLN A 305 -19.01 1.54 -2.70
N VAL A 306 -18.59 1.38 -3.96
CA VAL A 306 -19.24 0.54 -4.96
C VAL A 306 -18.93 -0.94 -4.80
N PHE A 307 -17.77 -1.30 -4.26
CA PHE A 307 -17.40 -2.70 -4.04
C PHE A 307 -18.42 -3.48 -3.19
N ALA A 308 -19.02 -2.80 -2.21
CA ALA A 308 -20.00 -3.42 -1.31
C ALA A 308 -21.29 -3.84 -2.03
N SER A 309 -21.61 -3.28 -3.19
CA SER A 309 -22.81 -3.58 -3.98
C SER A 309 -22.54 -4.53 -5.16
N ALA A 310 -21.29 -4.67 -5.61
CA ALA A 310 -20.95 -5.46 -6.79
C ALA A 310 -21.09 -6.97 -6.57
N GLN A 311 -21.75 -7.69 -7.50
CA GLN A 311 -21.83 -9.16 -7.54
C GLN A 311 -20.64 -9.80 -8.27
N ALA A 312 -19.90 -9.05 -9.09
CA ALA A 312 -18.65 -9.49 -9.68
C ALA A 312 -17.73 -8.29 -9.87
N VAL A 313 -16.46 -8.42 -9.51
CA VAL A 313 -15.45 -7.37 -9.67
C VAL A 313 -14.28 -7.89 -10.48
N PHE A 314 -13.98 -7.27 -11.60
CA PHE A 314 -12.73 -7.47 -12.32
C PHE A 314 -11.71 -6.42 -11.89
N MET A 315 -10.54 -6.87 -11.40
CA MET A 315 -9.44 -5.98 -11.04
C MET A 315 -8.49 -5.76 -12.21
N GLY A 316 -8.40 -4.51 -12.65
CA GLY A 316 -7.56 -4.09 -13.76
C GLY A 316 -6.06 -4.12 -13.47
N GLY A 317 -5.26 -3.72 -14.48
CA GLY A 317 -3.80 -3.84 -14.45
C GLY A 317 -3.30 -5.28 -14.52
N SER A 318 -4.19 -6.24 -14.77
CA SER A 318 -3.92 -7.66 -14.61
C SER A 318 -3.98 -8.49 -15.90
N LEU A 319 -4.56 -7.98 -17.00
CA LEU A 319 -4.56 -8.67 -18.31
C LEU A 319 -3.28 -8.43 -19.12
N LYS A 320 -2.47 -7.50 -18.73
CA LYS A 320 -1.16 -7.18 -19.29
C LYS A 320 -0.13 -7.08 -18.15
N PRO A 321 1.18 -7.19 -18.43
CA PRO A 321 2.21 -7.09 -17.39
C PRO A 321 2.32 -5.65 -16.86
N LEU A 322 1.36 -5.28 -16.02
CA LEU A 322 1.19 -3.97 -15.40
C LEU A 322 1.20 -4.05 -13.86
N GLY A 323 1.52 -5.22 -13.29
CA GLY A 323 1.66 -5.45 -11.86
C GLY A 323 0.38 -5.78 -11.10
N GLY A 324 -0.80 -5.65 -11.73
CA GLY A 324 -2.09 -5.82 -11.06
C GLY A 324 -2.55 -4.56 -10.31
N GLN A 325 -3.67 -4.67 -9.60
CA GLN A 325 -4.22 -3.66 -8.69
C GLN A 325 -4.69 -4.35 -7.40
N ASN A 326 -5.01 -3.56 -6.37
CA ASN A 326 -5.36 -4.05 -5.05
C ASN A 326 -6.71 -4.82 -5.04
N PHE A 327 -6.63 -6.11 -5.18
CA PHE A 327 -7.80 -7.00 -5.14
C PHE A 327 -8.27 -7.34 -3.71
N LEU A 328 -7.52 -6.98 -2.68
CA LEU A 328 -7.92 -7.23 -1.29
C LEU A 328 -9.02 -6.28 -0.83
N GLU A 329 -9.10 -5.06 -1.37
CA GLU A 329 -10.16 -4.12 -1.02
C GLU A 329 -11.57 -4.65 -1.35
N PRO A 330 -11.89 -5.04 -2.61
CA PRO A 330 -13.19 -5.63 -2.91
C PRO A 330 -13.40 -6.97 -2.18
N LEU A 331 -12.35 -7.78 -2.00
CA LEU A 331 -12.42 -9.04 -1.29
C LEU A 331 -12.89 -8.83 0.17
N LEU A 332 -12.35 -7.84 0.88
CA LEU A 332 -12.75 -7.50 2.25
C LEU A 332 -14.15 -6.89 2.33
N GLN A 333 -14.71 -6.39 1.23
CA GLN A 333 -16.12 -6.01 1.11
C GLN A 333 -17.03 -7.20 0.78
N GLY A 334 -16.47 -8.41 0.65
CA GLY A 334 -17.19 -9.63 0.31
C GLY A 334 -17.62 -9.72 -1.15
N ALA A 335 -17.06 -8.90 -2.04
CA ALA A 335 -17.30 -9.03 -3.48
C ALA A 335 -16.53 -10.22 -4.05
N PRO A 336 -17.11 -10.99 -5.01
CA PRO A 336 -16.35 -11.94 -5.82
C PRO A 336 -15.35 -11.19 -6.69
N VAL A 337 -14.09 -11.61 -6.66
CA VAL A 337 -13.01 -10.90 -7.35
C VAL A 337 -12.39 -11.80 -8.41
N VAL A 338 -12.33 -11.26 -9.64
CA VAL A 338 -11.66 -11.88 -10.79
C VAL A 338 -10.46 -11.02 -11.19
N THR A 339 -9.33 -11.64 -11.49
CA THR A 339 -8.11 -10.96 -11.95
C THR A 339 -7.47 -11.71 -13.11
N GLY A 340 -6.67 -11.03 -13.90
CA GLY A 340 -5.83 -11.62 -14.93
C GLY A 340 -4.57 -12.29 -14.36
N PRO A 341 -3.65 -12.74 -15.24
CA PRO A 341 -2.46 -13.48 -14.81
C PRO A 341 -1.39 -12.62 -14.14
N PHE A 342 -1.39 -11.28 -14.35
CA PHE A 342 -0.33 -10.38 -13.89
C PHE A 342 -0.76 -9.66 -12.59
N TRP A 343 -0.06 -9.96 -11.49
CA TRP A 343 -0.33 -9.44 -10.15
C TRP A 343 0.94 -9.21 -9.33
N ASP A 344 2.04 -8.93 -10.00
CA ASP A 344 3.40 -8.88 -9.46
C ASP A 344 3.54 -7.91 -8.28
N ASP A 345 2.84 -6.77 -8.31
CA ASP A 345 2.85 -5.77 -7.22
C ASP A 345 2.18 -6.31 -5.93
N PHE A 346 1.42 -7.41 -6.05
CA PHE A 346 0.68 -8.04 -4.97
C PHE A 346 1.19 -9.43 -4.58
N PHE A 347 2.36 -9.86 -5.04
CA PHE A 347 2.94 -11.18 -4.66
C PHE A 347 3.07 -11.37 -3.15
N TRP A 348 3.16 -10.27 -2.40
CA TRP A 348 3.21 -10.30 -0.95
C TRP A 348 1.93 -10.86 -0.29
N VAL A 349 0.81 -10.90 -1.00
CA VAL A 349 -0.45 -11.50 -0.54
C VAL A 349 -0.32 -13.04 -0.46
N GLY A 350 0.49 -13.64 -1.34
CA GLY A 350 0.70 -15.09 -1.42
C GLY A 350 -0.30 -15.81 -2.35
N ASN A 351 0.17 -16.88 -2.99
CA ASN A 351 -0.65 -17.68 -3.91
C ASN A 351 -1.89 -18.30 -3.27
N GLN A 352 -1.83 -18.56 -1.97
CA GLN A 352 -2.94 -19.16 -1.22
C GLN A 352 -4.26 -18.39 -1.31
N VAL A 353 -4.25 -17.10 -1.69
CA VAL A 353 -5.48 -16.34 -1.95
C VAL A 353 -6.26 -16.93 -3.14
N PHE A 354 -5.56 -17.46 -4.14
CA PHE A 354 -6.14 -18.14 -5.31
C PHE A 354 -6.47 -19.61 -5.00
N ASP A 355 -5.55 -20.32 -4.32
CA ASP A 355 -5.71 -21.74 -3.96
C ASP A 355 -6.95 -21.96 -3.08
N LYS A 356 -7.26 -21.00 -2.20
CA LYS A 356 -8.46 -21.00 -1.35
C LYS A 356 -9.71 -20.47 -2.05
N GLY A 357 -9.63 -20.13 -3.34
CA GLY A 357 -10.76 -19.59 -4.11
C GLY A 357 -11.26 -18.22 -3.68
N LEU A 358 -10.48 -17.46 -2.89
CA LEU A 358 -10.85 -16.13 -2.44
C LEU A 358 -10.81 -15.12 -3.58
N VAL A 359 -9.85 -15.28 -4.48
CA VAL A 359 -9.72 -14.50 -5.73
C VAL A 359 -9.60 -15.46 -6.91
N ILE A 360 -10.33 -15.21 -7.96
CA ILE A 360 -10.37 -16.04 -9.17
C ILE A 360 -9.36 -15.46 -10.17
N ARG A 361 -8.24 -16.16 -10.37
CA ARG A 361 -7.22 -15.78 -11.36
C ARG A 361 -7.47 -16.50 -12.69
N LYS A 362 -7.49 -15.76 -13.79
CA LYS A 362 -7.72 -16.31 -15.14
C LYS A 362 -6.60 -15.88 -16.11
N PRO A 363 -6.24 -16.74 -17.08
CA PRO A 363 -5.10 -16.48 -17.96
C PRO A 363 -5.37 -15.40 -19.02
N ASP A 364 -6.63 -15.18 -19.40
CA ASP A 364 -7.02 -14.28 -20.47
C ASP A 364 -8.39 -13.62 -20.23
N TRP A 365 -8.75 -12.66 -21.09
CA TRP A 365 -9.99 -11.91 -20.99
C TRP A 365 -11.26 -12.77 -21.19
N ARG A 366 -11.22 -13.84 -22.01
CA ARG A 366 -12.40 -14.70 -22.29
C ARG A 366 -12.76 -15.50 -21.06
N THR A 367 -11.77 -16.16 -20.47
CA THR A 367 -11.95 -16.94 -19.24
C THR A 367 -12.27 -16.05 -18.04
N ALA A 368 -11.75 -14.81 -18.03
CA ALA A 368 -12.10 -13.82 -16.99
C ALA A 368 -13.56 -13.32 -17.13
N ALA A 369 -14.02 -13.04 -18.36
CA ALA A 369 -15.43 -12.68 -18.61
C ALA A 369 -16.38 -13.81 -18.22
N HIS A 370 -16.07 -15.06 -18.59
CA HIS A 370 -16.86 -16.21 -18.17
C HIS A 370 -16.91 -16.36 -16.64
N ALA A 371 -15.78 -16.19 -15.96
CA ALA A 371 -15.75 -16.24 -14.49
C ALA A 371 -16.60 -15.15 -13.85
N MET A 372 -16.61 -13.93 -14.40
CA MET A 372 -17.51 -12.86 -13.93
C MET A 372 -18.98 -13.20 -14.17
N ALA A 373 -19.34 -13.77 -15.32
CA ALA A 373 -20.70 -14.22 -15.61
C ALA A 373 -21.18 -15.29 -14.62
N VAL A 374 -20.32 -16.24 -14.29
CA VAL A 374 -20.60 -17.25 -13.24
C VAL A 374 -20.81 -16.58 -11.87
N CYS A 375 -20.00 -15.61 -11.49
CA CYS A 375 -20.18 -14.85 -10.24
C CYS A 375 -21.52 -14.10 -10.19
N LEU A 376 -21.95 -13.53 -11.30
CA LEU A 376 -23.25 -12.84 -11.39
C LEU A 376 -24.45 -13.80 -11.24
N ALA A 377 -24.32 -15.04 -11.70
CA ALA A 377 -25.35 -16.06 -11.59
C ALA A 377 -25.38 -16.75 -10.20
N GLN A 378 -24.25 -16.72 -9.48
CA GLN A 378 -24.12 -17.34 -8.16
C GLN A 378 -24.62 -16.41 -7.05
N ASN A 379 -25.47 -16.96 -6.17
CA ASN A 379 -26.00 -16.23 -5.02
C ASN A 379 -25.25 -16.63 -3.73
N GLU A 380 -23.91 -16.66 -3.78
CA GLU A 380 -23.10 -16.96 -2.59
C GLU A 380 -23.24 -15.81 -1.56
N ASN A 381 -23.39 -16.19 -0.29
CA ASN A 381 -23.54 -15.24 0.80
C ASN A 381 -22.31 -14.32 0.93
N ARG A 382 -22.52 -13.02 0.73
CA ARG A 382 -21.48 -11.98 0.80
C ARG A 382 -20.78 -11.95 2.16
N GLU A 383 -21.52 -12.13 3.26
CA GLU A 383 -20.92 -12.08 4.61
C GLU A 383 -20.01 -13.28 4.85
N THR A 384 -20.38 -14.47 4.38
CA THR A 384 -19.50 -15.66 4.41
C THR A 384 -18.19 -15.40 3.67
N ARG A 385 -18.27 -14.74 2.49
CA ARG A 385 -17.09 -14.41 1.69
C ARG A 385 -16.22 -13.35 2.40
N ARG A 386 -16.85 -12.34 2.99
CA ARG A 386 -16.20 -11.31 3.80
C ARG A 386 -15.47 -11.92 5.00
N GLN A 387 -16.11 -12.87 5.70
CA GLN A 387 -15.51 -13.54 6.84
C GLN A 387 -14.31 -14.39 6.43
N LYS A 388 -14.40 -15.15 5.34
CA LYS A 388 -13.25 -15.91 4.79
C LYS A 388 -12.08 -14.97 4.45
N ALA A 389 -12.36 -13.81 3.85
CA ALA A 389 -11.35 -12.80 3.53
C ALA A 389 -10.70 -12.20 4.79
N ARG A 390 -11.49 -11.84 5.80
CA ARG A 390 -10.99 -11.37 7.10
C ARG A 390 -10.10 -12.39 7.78
N THR A 391 -10.53 -13.64 7.87
CA THR A 391 -9.72 -14.73 8.43
C THR A 391 -8.39 -14.89 7.68
N TYR A 392 -8.41 -14.78 6.35
CA TYR A 392 -7.20 -14.82 5.54
C TYR A 392 -6.23 -13.68 5.87
N VAL A 393 -6.72 -12.46 5.99
CA VAL A 393 -5.91 -11.26 6.32
C VAL A 393 -5.39 -11.37 7.76
N GLN A 394 -6.25 -11.69 8.73
CA GLN A 394 -5.90 -11.82 10.16
C GLN A 394 -4.82 -12.88 10.40
N SER A 395 -4.90 -14.03 9.71
CA SER A 395 -3.88 -15.08 9.83
C SER A 395 -2.48 -14.65 9.35
N ARG A 396 -2.37 -13.47 8.70
CA ARG A 396 -1.12 -12.88 8.19
C ARG A 396 -0.78 -11.55 8.83
N SER A 397 -1.59 -11.09 9.77
CA SER A 397 -1.37 -9.87 10.56
C SER A 397 -0.38 -10.12 11.70
N GLY A 398 -0.01 -9.08 12.44
CA GLY A 398 0.95 -9.14 13.56
C GLY A 398 2.35 -8.60 13.20
N GLY A 399 2.53 -8.14 11.97
CA GLY A 399 3.80 -7.57 11.51
C GLY A 399 4.20 -6.31 12.27
N THR A 400 3.26 -5.40 12.51
CA THR A 400 3.53 -4.18 13.28
C THR A 400 4.01 -4.50 14.70
N ALA A 401 3.34 -5.42 15.39
CA ALA A 401 3.74 -5.83 16.74
C ALA A 401 5.12 -6.49 16.75
N ALA A 402 5.43 -7.34 15.77
CA ALA A 402 6.75 -7.96 15.62
C ALA A 402 7.84 -6.90 15.39
N ALA A 403 7.61 -5.95 14.48
CA ALA A 403 8.52 -4.86 14.21
C ALA A 403 8.77 -3.99 15.44
N CYS A 404 7.71 -3.57 16.15
CA CYS A 404 7.83 -2.76 17.37
C CYS A 404 8.66 -3.46 18.44
N ARG A 405 8.42 -4.77 18.68
CA ARG A 405 9.23 -5.54 19.65
C ARG A 405 10.71 -5.54 19.29
N THR A 406 11.04 -5.81 18.03
CA THR A 406 12.45 -5.83 17.59
C THR A 406 13.10 -4.45 17.73
N ILE A 407 12.41 -3.36 17.35
CA ILE A 407 12.94 -1.99 17.45
C ILE A 407 13.15 -1.60 18.90
N LEU A 408 12.21 -1.90 19.79
CA LEU A 408 12.34 -1.59 21.23
C LEU A 408 13.44 -2.44 21.89
N ALA A 409 13.59 -3.70 21.51
CA ALA A 409 14.71 -4.54 21.98
C ALA A 409 16.06 -3.99 21.52
N ALA A 410 16.19 -3.54 20.27
CA ALA A 410 17.39 -2.90 19.77
C ALA A 410 17.72 -1.59 20.52
N LEU A 411 16.71 -0.80 20.88
CA LEU A 411 16.87 0.42 21.64
C LEU A 411 17.32 0.13 23.10
N SER A 412 16.77 -0.91 23.73
CA SER A 412 17.08 -1.31 25.11
C SER A 412 18.44 -1.98 25.24
N GLY A 413 18.82 -2.83 24.30
CA GLY A 413 20.12 -3.52 24.29
C GLY A 413 21.32 -2.56 24.26
N ARG A 414 21.18 -1.41 23.57
CA ARG A 414 22.20 -0.37 23.58
C ARG A 414 22.30 0.35 24.94
N LYS A 415 21.17 0.56 25.62
CA LYS A 415 21.18 1.14 27.01
C LYS A 415 21.94 0.26 28.00
N GLN A 416 21.94 -1.06 27.84
CA GLN A 416 22.72 -1.98 28.69
C GLN A 416 24.22 -1.97 28.34
N ALA A 417 24.58 -1.84 27.06
CA ALA A 417 25.97 -1.73 26.62
C ALA A 417 26.61 -0.41 27.12
N ASP A 418 25.89 0.71 27.01
CA ASP A 418 26.35 2.03 27.48
C ASP A 418 26.51 2.09 29.02
N ARG A 419 25.73 1.30 29.78
CA ARG A 419 25.84 1.18 31.23
C ARG A 419 26.98 0.28 31.71
N LYS A 420 27.51 -0.58 30.82
CA LYS A 420 28.63 -1.50 31.13
C LYS A 420 30.02 -0.94 30.80
N GLN A 421 30.12 0.30 30.35
CA GLN A 421 31.37 1.04 30.31
C GLN A 421 31.38 2.10 31.39
N PRO A 422 31.71 1.76 32.69
CA PRO A 422 32.13 2.75 33.65
C PRO A 422 33.56 3.11 33.31
N GLY A 423 33.90 4.40 33.33
CA GLY A 423 35.18 4.95 32.97
C GLY A 423 36.33 4.14 33.50
N GLN A 424 37.24 3.80 32.61
CA GLN A 424 38.63 3.60 32.97
C GLN A 424 39.28 4.96 32.82
N GLY A 425 39.68 5.46 34.00
CA GLY A 425 40.39 6.70 34.18
C GLY A 425 41.78 6.72 33.59
#